data_de872e76078e9bb2138dcfde9ddf37fa
#
_entry.id   de872e76078e9bb2138dcfde9ddf37fa
#
_cell.length_a   1.000
_cell.length_b   1.000
_cell.length_c   1.000
_cell.angle_alpha   90.00
_cell.angle_beta   90.00
_cell.angle_gamma   90.00
#
_symmetry.space_group_name_H-M   'P 1'
#
loop_
_entity.id
_entity.type
_entity.pdbx_description
1 polymer ?
#
loop_
_entity_poly.entity_id
_entity_poly.type
_entity_poly.pdbx_seq_one_letter_code
_entity_poly.pdbx_strand_id
1 'polypeptide(L)'
;VGKVIICNRSPERAALLASELETIVPHIEITPLDQLPNVLPQADIVTSCSGSLYTLIDKTMVKQALKQRRHQPMLMIDLAVPRDIDPTVSELDDVYLYSIDDLQHVIAGNLEQRRQAAVEAELLVSQIVVAIERKYLVRQVGQDIQQYREQAKHHADMILSQSLQQLADGHAAEAVLTELTRKLTQTLTHAPSKLLR
;
A
#
# COMPACT_ATOMS: atom_id res chain seq x y z
N VAL A 1 14.22 -9.18 -19.01
CA VAL A 1 14.66 -10.42 -19.65
C VAL A 1 15.23 -10.06 -21.02
N GLY A 2 16.48 -10.45 -21.29
CA GLY A 2 17.16 -10.11 -22.55
C GLY A 2 16.86 -11.08 -23.68
N LYS A 3 16.70 -12.38 -23.36
CA LYS A 3 16.43 -13.44 -24.31
C LYS A 3 15.52 -14.48 -23.70
N VAL A 4 14.57 -15.02 -24.46
CA VAL A 4 13.74 -16.18 -24.11
C VAL A 4 14.00 -17.29 -25.13
N ILE A 5 14.24 -18.50 -24.63
CA ILE A 5 14.37 -19.71 -25.43
C ILE A 5 13.16 -20.60 -25.13
N ILE A 6 12.36 -20.88 -26.14
CA ILE A 6 11.15 -21.70 -26.01
C ILE A 6 11.46 -23.09 -26.54
N CYS A 7 11.55 -24.07 -25.63
CA CYS A 7 11.70 -25.48 -25.96
C CYS A 7 10.34 -26.18 -25.94
N ASN A 8 9.86 -26.70 -27.07
CA ASN A 8 8.61 -27.41 -27.12
C ASN A 8 8.69 -28.61 -28.10
N ARG A 9 7.88 -29.63 -27.83
CA ARG A 9 7.69 -30.76 -28.75
C ARG A 9 6.91 -30.36 -29.99
N SER A 10 5.97 -29.39 -29.87
CA SER A 10 5.17 -28.86 -30.99
C SER A 10 5.74 -27.49 -31.40
N PRO A 11 6.28 -27.39 -32.63
CA PRO A 11 6.74 -26.11 -33.17
C PRO A 11 5.64 -25.06 -33.28
N GLU A 12 4.40 -25.47 -33.56
CA GLU A 12 3.25 -24.59 -33.72
C GLU A 12 2.89 -23.91 -32.40
N ARG A 13 2.91 -24.67 -31.30
CA ARG A 13 2.68 -24.12 -29.96
C ARG A 13 3.80 -23.15 -29.52
N ALA A 14 5.04 -23.50 -29.86
CA ALA A 14 6.18 -22.64 -29.60
C ALA A 14 6.08 -21.32 -30.38
N ALA A 15 5.68 -21.36 -31.64
CA ALA A 15 5.48 -20.19 -32.49
C ALA A 15 4.33 -19.29 -31.97
N LEU A 16 3.24 -19.89 -31.51
CA LEU A 16 2.13 -19.14 -30.90
C LEU A 16 2.59 -18.38 -29.66
N LEU A 17 3.27 -19.05 -28.73
CA LEU A 17 3.81 -18.41 -27.54
C LEU A 17 4.83 -17.32 -27.88
N ALA A 18 5.69 -17.56 -28.87
CA ALA A 18 6.65 -16.57 -29.32
C ALA A 18 5.95 -15.29 -29.82
N SER A 19 4.89 -15.42 -30.62
CA SER A 19 4.13 -14.27 -31.13
C SER A 19 3.47 -13.45 -30.02
N GLU A 20 3.02 -14.07 -28.93
CA GLU A 20 2.47 -13.37 -27.76
C GLU A 20 3.55 -12.58 -26.99
N LEU A 21 4.80 -13.05 -27.02
CA LEU A 21 5.92 -12.45 -26.30
C LEU A 21 6.71 -11.41 -27.11
N GLU A 22 6.54 -11.32 -28.43
CA GLU A 22 7.31 -10.44 -29.31
C GLU A 22 7.28 -8.96 -28.90
N THR A 23 6.19 -8.51 -28.31
CA THR A 23 6.05 -7.12 -27.85
C THR A 23 6.79 -6.82 -26.55
N ILE A 24 7.17 -7.87 -25.79
CA ILE A 24 7.71 -7.77 -24.42
C ILE A 24 9.18 -8.17 -24.38
N VAL A 25 9.58 -9.12 -25.22
CA VAL A 25 10.91 -9.72 -25.21
C VAL A 25 11.67 -9.39 -26.50
N PRO A 26 12.87 -8.79 -26.42
CA PRO A 26 13.60 -8.35 -27.60
C PRO A 26 14.16 -9.49 -28.45
N HIS A 27 14.46 -10.63 -27.84
CA HIS A 27 15.02 -11.81 -28.53
C HIS A 27 14.31 -13.09 -28.11
N ILE A 28 13.68 -13.75 -29.06
CA ILE A 28 13.00 -15.05 -28.85
C ILE A 28 13.61 -16.07 -29.79
N GLU A 29 13.99 -17.21 -29.22
CA GLU A 29 14.50 -18.37 -29.95
C GLU A 29 13.57 -19.56 -29.72
N ILE A 30 13.18 -20.25 -30.80
CA ILE A 30 12.38 -21.47 -30.72
C ILE A 30 13.29 -22.65 -31.02
N THR A 31 13.29 -23.62 -30.13
CA THR A 31 14.15 -24.80 -30.23
C THR A 31 13.33 -26.08 -29.99
N PRO A 32 13.54 -27.13 -30.78
CA PRO A 32 12.93 -28.43 -30.52
C PRO A 32 13.34 -29.00 -29.16
N LEU A 33 12.48 -29.79 -28.53
CA LEU A 33 12.70 -30.29 -27.16
C LEU A 33 13.93 -31.24 -27.09
N ASP A 34 14.29 -31.92 -28.14
CA ASP A 34 15.48 -32.77 -28.21
C ASP A 34 16.80 -31.99 -28.18
N GLN A 35 16.75 -30.69 -28.45
CA GLN A 35 17.89 -29.78 -28.36
C GLN A 35 18.03 -29.14 -27.00
N LEU A 36 17.15 -29.48 -26.04
CA LEU A 36 17.18 -28.93 -24.69
C LEU A 36 18.57 -29.01 -24.03
N PRO A 37 19.34 -30.11 -24.11
CA PRO A 37 20.68 -30.17 -23.51
C PRO A 37 21.66 -29.11 -24.05
N ASN A 38 21.48 -28.70 -25.31
CA ASN A 38 22.36 -27.76 -26.01
C ASN A 38 22.06 -26.31 -25.64
N VAL A 39 20.80 -25.98 -25.28
CA VAL A 39 20.37 -24.63 -24.94
C VAL A 39 20.32 -24.37 -23.43
N LEU A 40 20.21 -25.44 -22.63
CA LEU A 40 20.17 -25.35 -21.18
C LEU A 40 21.37 -24.56 -20.57
N PRO A 41 22.60 -24.68 -21.09
CA PRO A 41 23.72 -23.88 -20.61
C PRO A 41 23.58 -22.36 -20.77
N GLN A 42 22.68 -21.91 -21.65
CA GLN A 42 22.45 -20.46 -21.90
C GLN A 42 21.42 -19.85 -20.95
N ALA A 43 20.65 -20.67 -20.21
CA ALA A 43 19.54 -20.20 -19.39
C ALA A 43 19.98 -19.86 -17.96
N ASP A 44 19.68 -18.67 -17.50
CA ASP A 44 19.82 -18.28 -16.08
C ASP A 44 18.58 -18.73 -15.28
N ILE A 45 17.43 -18.73 -15.93
CA ILE A 45 16.15 -19.15 -15.36
C ILE A 45 15.51 -20.17 -16.31
N VAL A 46 15.13 -21.31 -15.76
CA VAL A 46 14.41 -22.38 -16.48
C VAL A 46 13.03 -22.53 -15.85
N THR A 47 11.98 -22.44 -16.66
CA THR A 47 10.62 -22.74 -16.22
C THR A 47 10.09 -23.92 -17.03
N SER A 48 9.69 -24.98 -16.35
CA SER A 48 9.11 -26.17 -16.96
C SER A 48 7.63 -26.32 -16.57
N CYS A 49 6.78 -26.58 -17.57
CA CYS A 49 5.33 -26.75 -17.40
C CYS A 49 4.78 -27.71 -18.47
N SER A 50 5.51 -28.78 -18.79
CA SER A 50 5.08 -29.71 -19.79
C SER A 50 4.03 -30.71 -19.25
N GLY A 51 3.32 -31.40 -20.13
CA GLY A 51 2.46 -32.54 -19.80
C GLY A 51 3.17 -33.89 -19.96
N SER A 52 4.50 -33.92 -19.79
CA SER A 52 5.26 -35.16 -19.93
C SER A 52 4.98 -36.10 -18.76
N LEU A 53 4.87 -37.41 -19.09
CA LEU A 53 4.79 -38.43 -18.04
C LEU A 53 6.18 -38.87 -17.54
N TYR A 54 7.24 -38.32 -18.13
CA TYR A 54 8.64 -38.67 -17.82
C TYR A 54 9.41 -37.39 -17.52
N THR A 55 10.40 -37.50 -16.66
CA THR A 55 11.38 -36.47 -16.39
C THR A 55 12.09 -36.02 -17.64
N LEU A 56 12.10 -34.76 -17.93
CA LEU A 56 12.75 -34.16 -19.10
C LEU A 56 14.16 -33.66 -18.79
N ILE A 57 14.41 -33.21 -17.56
CA ILE A 57 15.69 -32.64 -17.12
C ILE A 57 16.22 -33.47 -15.96
N ASP A 58 17.25 -34.22 -16.20
CA ASP A 58 17.94 -35.01 -15.17
C ASP A 58 19.16 -34.28 -14.56
N LYS A 59 19.66 -34.82 -13.46
CA LYS A 59 20.83 -34.29 -12.75
C LYS A 59 22.09 -34.27 -13.62
N THR A 60 22.25 -35.25 -14.53
CA THR A 60 23.44 -35.34 -15.39
C THR A 60 23.45 -34.24 -16.43
N MET A 61 22.29 -33.96 -17.03
CA MET A 61 22.10 -32.85 -17.98
C MET A 61 22.42 -31.51 -17.34
N VAL A 62 21.86 -31.24 -16.15
CA VAL A 62 22.09 -29.99 -15.42
C VAL A 62 23.56 -29.86 -15.02
N LYS A 63 24.19 -30.92 -14.53
CA LYS A 63 25.63 -30.91 -14.19
C LYS A 63 26.51 -30.61 -15.40
N GLN A 64 26.16 -31.09 -16.60
CA GLN A 64 26.87 -30.75 -17.82
C GLN A 64 26.64 -29.28 -18.23
N ALA A 65 25.44 -28.79 -18.11
CA ALA A 65 25.12 -27.39 -18.36
C ALA A 65 25.90 -26.45 -17.43
N LEU A 66 25.94 -26.74 -16.11
CA LEU A 66 26.69 -25.96 -15.13
C LEU A 66 28.18 -25.88 -15.46
N LYS A 67 28.80 -26.99 -15.90
CA LYS A 67 30.22 -26.97 -16.34
C LYS A 67 30.42 -26.01 -17.51
N GLN A 68 29.54 -26.01 -18.50
CA GLN A 68 29.62 -25.12 -19.67
C GLN A 68 29.39 -23.65 -19.27
N ARG A 69 28.53 -23.40 -18.27
CA ARG A 69 28.27 -22.08 -17.69
C ARG A 69 29.37 -21.58 -16.73
N ARG A 70 30.44 -22.33 -16.51
CA ARG A 70 31.48 -22.04 -15.51
C ARG A 70 30.88 -21.85 -14.10
N HIS A 71 29.93 -22.70 -13.75
CA HIS A 71 29.26 -22.70 -12.46
C HIS A 71 28.48 -21.41 -12.12
N GLN A 72 28.02 -20.69 -13.13
CA GLN A 72 27.04 -19.61 -12.91
C GLN A 72 25.72 -20.19 -12.39
N PRO A 73 25.14 -19.62 -11.33
CA PRO A 73 23.91 -20.14 -10.73
C PRO A 73 22.75 -20.22 -11.73
N MET A 74 21.88 -21.22 -11.54
CA MET A 74 20.70 -21.44 -12.34
C MET A 74 19.47 -21.57 -11.44
N LEU A 75 18.44 -20.77 -11.70
CA LEU A 75 17.13 -20.90 -11.08
C LEU A 75 16.24 -21.81 -11.94
N MET A 76 15.68 -22.85 -11.33
CA MET A 76 14.79 -23.79 -12.00
C MET A 76 13.43 -23.83 -11.29
N ILE A 77 12.34 -23.66 -12.06
CA ILE A 77 10.97 -23.63 -11.57
C ILE A 77 10.20 -24.72 -12.28
N ASP A 78 9.81 -25.76 -11.57
CA ASP A 78 9.04 -26.88 -12.10
C ASP A 78 7.55 -26.73 -11.73
N LEU A 79 6.74 -26.36 -12.71
CA LEU A 79 5.28 -26.21 -12.57
C LEU A 79 4.53 -27.44 -13.09
N ALA A 80 5.24 -28.49 -13.54
CA ALA A 80 4.62 -29.66 -14.13
C ALA A 80 4.13 -30.66 -13.06
N VAL A 81 3.03 -31.33 -13.40
CA VAL A 81 2.49 -32.48 -12.65
C VAL A 81 2.17 -33.59 -13.67
N PRO A 82 2.92 -34.71 -13.67
CA PRO A 82 4.12 -35.03 -12.87
C PRO A 82 5.30 -34.11 -13.14
N ARG A 83 6.34 -34.11 -12.27
CA ARG A 83 7.52 -33.26 -12.38
C ARG A 83 8.31 -33.51 -13.66
N ASP A 84 8.69 -32.43 -14.33
CA ASP A 84 9.58 -32.44 -15.50
C ASP A 84 11.07 -32.51 -15.11
N ILE A 85 11.41 -32.02 -13.89
CA ILE A 85 12.79 -31.91 -13.38
C ILE A 85 12.99 -32.90 -12.26
N ASP A 86 14.07 -33.69 -12.36
CA ASP A 86 14.45 -34.66 -11.32
C ASP A 86 14.74 -33.92 -10.00
N PRO A 87 14.08 -34.29 -8.88
CA PRO A 87 14.33 -33.68 -7.57
C PRO A 87 15.78 -33.68 -7.13
N THR A 88 16.57 -34.67 -7.55
CA THR A 88 18.01 -34.77 -7.21
C THR A 88 18.85 -33.65 -7.82
N VAL A 89 18.29 -32.85 -8.73
CA VAL A 89 18.92 -31.64 -9.26
C VAL A 89 19.13 -30.61 -8.16
N SER A 90 18.28 -30.56 -7.14
CA SER A 90 18.41 -29.68 -5.99
C SER A 90 19.66 -29.94 -5.13
N GLU A 91 20.31 -31.07 -5.30
CA GLU A 91 21.57 -31.42 -4.61
C GLU A 91 22.82 -30.76 -5.26
N LEU A 92 22.65 -30.05 -6.37
CA LEU A 92 23.75 -29.33 -7.04
C LEU A 92 23.90 -27.92 -6.43
N ASP A 93 25.12 -27.55 -6.03
CA ASP A 93 25.41 -26.30 -5.30
C ASP A 93 25.00 -25.02 -6.04
N ASP A 94 25.05 -25.04 -7.39
CA ASP A 94 24.78 -23.86 -8.22
C ASP A 94 23.35 -23.88 -8.82
N VAL A 95 22.43 -24.64 -8.21
CA VAL A 95 21.03 -24.75 -8.66
C VAL A 95 20.05 -24.43 -7.54
N TYR A 96 19.08 -23.61 -7.86
CA TYR A 96 17.93 -23.31 -7.03
C TYR A 96 16.67 -23.91 -7.71
N LEU A 97 16.26 -25.09 -7.24
CA LEU A 97 15.08 -25.79 -7.77
C LEU A 97 13.87 -25.53 -6.88
N TYR A 98 12.80 -25.00 -7.49
CA TYR A 98 11.50 -24.82 -6.85
C TYR A 98 10.43 -25.61 -7.61
N SER A 99 9.65 -26.40 -6.90
CA SER A 99 8.44 -27.03 -7.41
C SER A 99 7.21 -26.14 -7.20
N ILE A 100 6.09 -26.56 -7.78
CA ILE A 100 4.79 -25.89 -7.55
C ILE A 100 4.42 -25.86 -6.05
N ASP A 101 4.75 -26.93 -5.31
CA ASP A 101 4.48 -27.02 -3.87
C ASP A 101 5.34 -26.03 -3.08
N ASP A 102 6.61 -25.87 -3.43
CA ASP A 102 7.50 -24.91 -2.81
C ASP A 102 7.01 -23.47 -3.04
N LEU A 103 6.52 -23.16 -4.24
CA LEU A 103 5.95 -21.86 -4.55
C LEU A 103 4.68 -21.57 -3.75
N GLN A 104 3.82 -22.58 -3.51
CA GLN A 104 2.64 -22.40 -2.66
C GLN A 104 3.02 -22.03 -1.23
N HIS A 105 4.06 -22.64 -0.67
CA HIS A 105 4.56 -22.29 0.66
C HIS A 105 5.10 -20.85 0.74
N VAL A 106 5.84 -20.41 -0.28
CA VAL A 106 6.34 -19.04 -0.37
C VAL A 106 5.19 -18.04 -0.47
N ILE A 107 4.18 -18.34 -1.30
CA ILE A 107 2.99 -17.49 -1.45
C ILE A 107 2.21 -17.41 -0.13
N ALA A 108 2.00 -18.53 0.56
CA ALA A 108 1.31 -18.55 1.85
C ALA A 108 2.03 -17.68 2.91
N GLY A 109 3.35 -17.75 2.98
CA GLY A 109 4.16 -16.90 3.86
C GLY A 109 4.05 -15.41 3.53
N ASN A 110 4.09 -15.06 2.25
CA ASN A 110 3.94 -13.68 1.79
C ASN A 110 2.53 -13.13 2.05
N LEU A 111 1.49 -13.95 1.91
CA LEU A 111 0.11 -13.56 2.22
C LEU A 111 -0.08 -13.26 3.70
N GLU A 112 0.51 -14.06 4.58
CA GLU A 112 0.44 -13.83 6.03
C GLU A 112 1.17 -12.55 6.44
N GLN A 113 2.35 -12.28 5.88
CA GLN A 113 3.06 -11.01 6.11
C GLN A 113 2.25 -9.79 5.63
N ARG A 114 1.60 -9.88 4.46
CA ARG A 114 0.72 -8.83 3.96
C ARG A 114 -0.50 -8.62 4.85
N ARG A 115 -1.06 -9.70 5.39
CA ARG A 115 -2.19 -9.62 6.32
C ARG A 115 -1.80 -8.92 7.62
N GLN A 116 -0.64 -9.25 8.18
CA GLN A 116 -0.12 -8.58 9.37
C GLN A 116 0.11 -7.08 9.11
N ALA A 117 0.74 -6.72 7.99
CA ALA A 117 0.93 -5.33 7.61
C ALA A 117 -0.39 -4.57 7.41
N ALA A 118 -1.43 -5.24 6.89
CA ALA A 118 -2.76 -4.65 6.75
C ALA A 118 -3.40 -4.34 8.11
N VAL A 119 -3.30 -5.26 9.08
CA VAL A 119 -3.79 -5.06 10.44
C VAL A 119 -3.09 -3.89 11.14
N GLU A 120 -1.77 -3.78 10.98
CA GLU A 120 -1.00 -2.65 11.52
C GLU A 120 -1.42 -1.32 10.87
N ALA A 121 -1.67 -1.33 9.56
CA ALA A 121 -2.15 -0.15 8.85
C ALA A 121 -3.55 0.28 9.31
N GLU A 122 -4.48 -0.65 9.53
CA GLU A 122 -5.82 -0.38 10.06
C GLU A 122 -5.76 0.24 11.46
N LEU A 123 -4.87 -0.25 12.32
CA LEU A 123 -4.65 0.31 13.65
C LEU A 123 -4.15 1.76 13.57
N LEU A 124 -3.18 2.03 12.70
CA LEU A 124 -2.65 3.36 12.46
C LEU A 124 -3.72 4.32 11.94
N VAL A 125 -4.53 3.88 10.98
CA VAL A 125 -5.66 4.67 10.44
C VAL A 125 -6.64 5.02 11.56
N SER A 126 -7.01 4.04 12.40
CA SER A 126 -7.93 4.25 13.52
C SER A 126 -7.40 5.31 14.50
N GLN A 127 -6.12 5.27 14.85
CA GLN A 127 -5.48 6.26 15.71
C GLN A 127 -5.48 7.67 15.11
N ILE A 128 -5.20 7.76 13.79
CA ILE A 128 -5.20 9.04 13.07
C ILE A 128 -6.61 9.63 13.00
N VAL A 129 -7.65 8.81 12.75
CA VAL A 129 -9.04 9.25 12.72
C VAL A 129 -9.43 9.88 14.06
N VAL A 130 -9.17 9.21 15.18
CA VAL A 130 -9.43 9.75 16.53
C VAL A 130 -8.70 11.06 16.77
N ALA A 131 -7.45 11.18 16.33
CA ALA A 131 -6.67 12.40 16.48
C ALA A 131 -7.24 13.57 15.64
N ILE A 132 -7.72 13.27 14.42
CA ILE A 132 -8.38 14.26 13.55
C ILE A 132 -9.70 14.72 14.15
N GLU A 133 -10.54 13.81 14.62
CA GLU A 133 -11.82 14.13 15.26
C GLU A 133 -11.62 15.05 16.47
N ARG A 134 -10.64 14.74 17.32
CA ARG A 134 -10.29 15.61 18.46
C ARG A 134 -9.85 17.00 18.01
N LYS A 135 -9.01 17.11 16.98
CA LYS A 135 -8.57 18.41 16.43
C LYS A 135 -9.74 19.19 15.85
N TYR A 136 -10.67 18.50 15.18
CA TYR A 136 -11.86 19.13 14.61
C TYR A 136 -12.75 19.72 15.69
N LEU A 137 -13.05 18.96 16.75
CA LEU A 137 -13.81 19.45 17.91
C LEU A 137 -13.18 20.68 18.56
N VAL A 138 -11.87 20.63 18.80
CA VAL A 138 -11.13 21.78 19.40
C VAL A 138 -11.23 23.02 18.50
N ARG A 139 -11.13 22.85 17.18
CA ARG A 139 -11.24 23.95 16.22
C ARG A 139 -12.64 24.56 16.19
N GLN A 140 -13.67 23.70 16.25
CA GLN A 140 -15.07 24.13 16.27
C GLN A 140 -15.37 24.96 17.54
N VAL A 141 -14.95 24.48 18.71
CA VAL A 141 -15.07 25.23 19.97
C VAL A 141 -14.32 26.57 19.91
N GLY A 142 -13.15 26.58 19.26
CA GLY A 142 -12.38 27.85 19.09
C GLY A 142 -13.12 28.86 18.23
N GLN A 143 -13.82 28.44 17.17
CA GLN A 143 -14.64 29.32 16.33
C GLN A 143 -15.86 29.87 17.11
N ASP A 144 -16.53 29.00 17.86
CA ASP A 144 -17.68 29.44 18.71
C ASP A 144 -17.27 30.44 19.73
N ILE A 145 -16.11 30.29 20.38
CA ILE A 145 -15.55 31.26 21.34
C ILE A 145 -15.22 32.60 20.65
N GLN A 146 -14.64 32.54 19.44
CA GLN A 146 -14.34 33.80 18.71
C GLN A 146 -15.62 34.53 18.34
N GLN A 147 -16.60 33.83 17.80
CA GLN A 147 -17.90 34.43 17.45
C GLN A 147 -18.61 35.04 18.69
N TYR A 148 -18.56 34.34 19.82
CA TYR A 148 -19.10 34.85 21.07
C TYR A 148 -18.40 36.15 21.51
N ARG A 149 -17.06 36.18 21.44
CA ARG A 149 -16.28 37.37 21.80
C ARG A 149 -16.60 38.59 20.93
N GLU A 150 -16.77 38.39 19.63
CA GLU A 150 -17.14 39.43 18.67
C GLU A 150 -18.53 39.99 18.99
N GLN A 151 -19.51 39.09 19.22
CA GLN A 151 -20.87 39.49 19.62
C GLN A 151 -20.87 40.22 20.97
N ALA A 152 -20.16 39.71 21.97
CA ALA A 152 -20.06 40.32 23.29
C ALA A 152 -19.48 41.73 23.21
N LYS A 153 -18.42 41.93 22.41
CA LYS A 153 -17.82 43.23 22.16
C LYS A 153 -18.80 44.19 21.50
N HIS A 154 -19.48 43.76 20.46
CA HIS A 154 -20.49 44.57 19.74
C HIS A 154 -21.60 45.06 20.71
N HIS A 155 -22.14 44.16 21.54
CA HIS A 155 -23.14 44.52 22.54
C HIS A 155 -22.60 45.49 23.60
N ALA A 156 -21.36 45.30 24.07
CA ALA A 156 -20.73 46.19 25.02
C ALA A 156 -20.55 47.61 24.46
N ASP A 157 -20.11 47.71 23.18
CA ASP A 157 -19.95 49.00 22.49
C ASP A 157 -21.32 49.72 22.31
N MET A 158 -22.41 48.99 22.00
CA MET A 158 -23.75 49.55 21.94
C MET A 158 -24.24 50.09 23.29
N ILE A 159 -24.07 49.29 24.36
CA ILE A 159 -24.50 49.67 25.69
C ILE A 159 -23.70 50.93 26.18
N LEU A 160 -22.38 50.95 25.89
CA LEU A 160 -21.54 52.09 26.19
C LEU A 160 -22.00 53.37 25.46
N SER A 161 -22.27 53.26 24.15
CA SER A 161 -22.74 54.41 23.35
C SER A 161 -24.06 54.96 23.87
N GLN A 162 -25.03 54.10 24.23
CA GLN A 162 -26.29 54.48 24.85
C GLN A 162 -26.07 55.18 26.20
N SER A 163 -25.17 54.67 27.01
CA SER A 163 -24.88 55.28 28.34
C SER A 163 -24.18 56.63 28.22
N LEU A 164 -23.28 56.81 27.23
CA LEU A 164 -22.67 58.10 26.94
C LEU A 164 -23.68 59.14 26.46
N GLN A 165 -24.67 58.71 25.65
CA GLN A 165 -25.74 59.60 25.23
C GLN A 165 -26.61 60.04 26.42
N GLN A 166 -26.97 59.14 27.33
CA GLN A 166 -27.74 59.46 28.53
C GLN A 166 -27.00 60.45 29.44
N LEU A 167 -25.69 60.31 29.54
CA LEU A 167 -24.86 61.29 30.26
C LEU A 167 -24.90 62.72 29.61
N ALA A 168 -24.82 62.75 28.28
CA ALA A 168 -24.91 63.98 27.50
C ALA A 168 -26.28 64.63 27.62
N ASP A 169 -27.34 63.84 27.76
CA ASP A 169 -28.72 64.27 27.95
C ASP A 169 -29.00 64.75 29.39
N GLY A 170 -27.99 64.77 30.29
CA GLY A 170 -28.06 65.29 31.64
C GLY A 170 -28.55 64.32 32.71
N HIS A 171 -28.60 63.04 32.48
CA HIS A 171 -28.96 62.02 33.46
C HIS A 171 -27.87 61.88 34.55
N ALA A 172 -28.26 61.56 35.78
CA ALA A 172 -27.32 61.40 36.91
C ALA A 172 -26.31 60.27 36.63
N ALA A 173 -25.02 60.61 36.72
CA ALA A 173 -23.92 59.75 36.39
C ALA A 173 -23.94 58.44 37.19
N GLU A 174 -24.30 58.44 38.44
CA GLU A 174 -24.40 57.24 39.29
C GLU A 174 -25.47 56.27 38.78
N ALA A 175 -26.64 56.76 38.37
CA ALA A 175 -27.71 55.95 37.84
C ALA A 175 -27.33 55.32 36.47
N VAL A 176 -26.68 56.09 35.58
CA VAL A 176 -26.23 55.62 34.26
C VAL A 176 -25.16 54.57 34.41
N LEU A 177 -24.17 54.73 35.29
CA LEU A 177 -23.09 53.74 35.53
C LEU A 177 -23.63 52.47 36.17
N THR A 178 -24.58 52.57 37.08
CA THR A 178 -25.23 51.39 37.68
C THR A 178 -25.97 50.56 36.62
N GLU A 179 -26.74 51.25 35.78
CA GLU A 179 -27.48 50.58 34.69
C GLU A 179 -26.54 50.00 33.62
N LEU A 180 -25.45 50.70 33.27
CA LEU A 180 -24.40 50.20 32.38
C LEU A 180 -23.84 48.88 32.91
N THR A 181 -23.42 48.84 34.17
CA THR A 181 -22.85 47.66 34.81
C THR A 181 -23.83 46.50 34.83
N ARG A 182 -25.09 46.79 35.19
CA ARG A 182 -26.15 45.77 35.20
C ARG A 182 -26.37 45.16 33.81
N LYS A 183 -26.50 45.99 32.77
CA LYS A 183 -26.71 45.54 31.38
C LYS A 183 -25.53 44.74 30.83
N LEU A 184 -24.30 45.20 31.06
CA LEU A 184 -23.09 44.48 30.66
C LEU A 184 -23.00 43.10 31.32
N THR A 185 -23.19 43.02 32.63
CA THR A 185 -23.16 41.74 33.34
C THR A 185 -24.22 40.78 32.80
N GLN A 186 -25.46 41.25 32.63
CA GLN A 186 -26.56 40.44 32.11
C GLN A 186 -26.26 39.94 30.70
N THR A 187 -25.75 40.78 29.79
CA THR A 187 -25.43 40.44 28.43
C THR A 187 -24.29 39.42 28.35
N LEU A 188 -23.21 39.62 29.11
CA LEU A 188 -22.04 38.76 29.08
C LEU A 188 -22.25 37.39 29.73
N THR A 189 -23.19 37.26 30.68
CA THR A 189 -23.48 36.02 31.39
C THR A 189 -24.62 35.20 30.73
N HIS A 190 -25.45 35.81 29.89
CA HIS A 190 -26.63 35.16 29.33
C HIS A 190 -26.28 34.03 28.32
N ALA A 191 -25.35 34.28 27.42
CA ALA A 191 -24.99 33.32 26.37
C ALA A 191 -24.25 32.06 26.94
N PRO A 192 -23.24 32.20 27.84
CA PRO A 192 -22.64 31.01 28.48
C PRO A 192 -23.63 30.16 29.27
N SER A 193 -24.61 30.79 29.90
CA SER A 193 -25.65 30.10 30.70
C SER A 193 -26.63 29.27 29.85
N LYS A 194 -26.76 29.58 28.55
CA LYS A 194 -27.55 28.79 27.61
C LYS A 194 -26.80 27.57 27.05
N LEU A 195 -25.48 27.69 26.94
CA LEU A 195 -24.60 26.61 26.43
C LEU A 195 -24.35 25.53 27.49
N LEU A 196 -24.52 25.84 28.77
CA LEU A 196 -24.33 24.92 29.90
C LEU A 196 -25.62 24.20 30.34
N ARG A 197 -26.74 24.40 29.68
CA ARG A 197 -28.00 23.66 29.85
C ARG A 197 -28.22 22.67 28.71
#